data_cffae71e5b37c2b0fda701ca91057fd2
#
_entry.id   cffae71e5b37c2b0fda701ca91057fd2
#
_cell.length_a   1.000
_cell.length_b   1.000
_cell.length_c   1.000
_cell.angle_alpha   90.00
_cell.angle_beta   90.00
_cell.angle_gamma   90.00
#
_symmetry.space_group_name_H-M   'P 1'
#
loop_
_entity.id
_entity.type
_entity.pdbx_description
1 polymer ?
#
loop_
_entity_poly.entity_id
_entity_poly.type
_entity_poly.pdbx_seq_one_letter_code
_entity_poly.pdbx_strand_id
1 'polypeptide(L)'
;MRRYSLRRRLLLWLFLATVLLGLAALTDTWFDAQRRAPGVSDRVLAGSALAIAERVRPDASGALAVDIPYSALEMLTSTAQDQVFYRVDGPEGFLTGYETLAPVPSVTPSTNFADGTIGGVPVRIATLKREISTGQTSIGFSVTVAESTLARTELARAILLRSAVRLLVLACVAALIVWISVTLALRPLNRFGEAIALRSPDDLRPVRGNMPEEVEGLVEIIRNQRGRFPRLQ
;
A
#
# COMPACT_ATOMS: atom_id res chain seq x y z
N MET A 1 -7.98 44.97 8.05
CA MET A 1 -8.67 43.93 7.23
C MET A 1 -7.64 43.15 6.42
N ARG A 2 -7.44 41.87 6.70
CA ARG A 2 -6.51 41.00 5.93
C ARG A 2 -7.12 40.77 4.55
N ARG A 3 -6.46 41.26 3.50
CA ARG A 3 -6.85 40.99 2.11
C ARG A 3 -6.64 39.50 1.84
N TYR A 4 -7.71 38.74 1.83
CA TYR A 4 -7.67 37.33 1.49
C TYR A 4 -7.40 37.19 -0.03
N SER A 5 -6.22 36.69 -0.37
CA SER A 5 -5.89 36.39 -1.76
C SER A 5 -6.69 35.15 -2.19
N LEU A 6 -7.65 35.32 -3.08
CA LEU A 6 -8.47 34.25 -3.67
C LEU A 6 -7.57 33.15 -4.24
N ARG A 7 -6.45 33.54 -4.83
CA ARG A 7 -5.39 32.68 -5.36
C ARG A 7 -4.85 31.73 -4.29
N ARG A 8 -4.50 32.24 -3.09
CA ARG A 8 -3.96 31.43 -2.00
C ARG A 8 -4.99 30.41 -1.50
N ARG A 9 -6.25 30.77 -1.46
CA ARG A 9 -7.35 29.92 -1.03
C ARG A 9 -7.60 28.77 -2.02
N LEU A 10 -7.64 29.07 -3.32
CA LEU A 10 -7.79 28.08 -4.38
C LEU A 10 -6.61 27.08 -4.39
N LEU A 11 -5.38 27.59 -4.32
CA LEU A 11 -4.19 26.74 -4.26
C LEU A 11 -4.17 25.84 -3.02
N LEU A 12 -4.58 26.35 -1.86
CA LEU A 12 -4.68 25.55 -0.62
C LEU A 12 -5.72 24.45 -0.73
N TRP A 13 -6.92 24.73 -1.26
CA TRP A 13 -7.96 23.73 -1.43
C TRP A 13 -7.55 22.63 -2.41
N LEU A 14 -6.92 23.02 -3.52
CA LEU A 14 -6.46 22.06 -4.51
C LEU A 14 -5.32 21.20 -3.98
N PHE A 15 -4.36 21.82 -3.29
CA PHE A 15 -3.26 21.09 -2.61
C PHE A 15 -3.81 20.12 -1.57
N LEU A 16 -4.76 20.56 -0.74
CA LEU A 16 -5.40 19.71 0.26
C LEU A 16 -6.11 18.52 -0.39
N ALA A 17 -6.88 18.75 -1.46
CA ALA A 17 -7.55 17.68 -2.19
C ALA A 17 -6.55 16.66 -2.77
N THR A 18 -5.45 17.12 -3.36
CA THR A 18 -4.41 16.26 -3.93
C THR A 18 -3.72 15.43 -2.84
N VAL A 19 -3.41 16.03 -1.69
CA VAL A 19 -2.82 15.33 -0.54
C VAL A 19 -3.77 14.28 0.02
N LEU A 20 -5.05 14.61 0.19
CA LEU A 20 -6.06 13.66 0.67
C LEU A 20 -6.23 12.48 -0.28
N LEU A 21 -6.26 12.71 -1.58
CA LEU A 21 -6.36 11.66 -2.59
C LEU A 21 -5.10 10.76 -2.57
N GLY A 22 -3.92 11.35 -2.43
CA GLY A 22 -2.65 10.62 -2.31
C GLY A 22 -2.60 9.75 -1.05
N LEU A 23 -3.05 10.29 0.10
CA LEU A 23 -3.15 9.54 1.35
C LEU A 23 -4.16 8.39 1.24
N ALA A 24 -5.31 8.60 0.62
CA ALA A 24 -6.30 7.56 0.39
C ALA A 24 -5.74 6.43 -0.49
N ALA A 25 -5.02 6.76 -1.56
CA ALA A 25 -4.38 5.78 -2.43
C ALA A 25 -3.27 4.99 -1.71
N LEU A 26 -2.48 5.65 -0.84
CA LEU A 26 -1.46 4.97 -0.03
C LEU A 26 -2.09 4.03 1.00
N THR A 27 -3.17 4.45 1.68
CA THR A 27 -3.87 3.60 2.66
C THR A 27 -4.51 2.40 1.99
N ASP A 28 -5.13 2.57 0.83
CA ASP A 28 -5.71 1.47 0.05
C ASP A 28 -4.62 0.45 -0.37
N THR A 29 -3.50 0.93 -0.90
CA THR A 29 -2.35 0.08 -1.26
C THR A 29 -1.79 -0.68 -0.05
N TRP A 30 -1.73 -0.04 1.12
CA TRP A 30 -1.30 -0.67 2.36
C TRP A 30 -2.24 -1.79 2.80
N PHE A 31 -3.54 -1.52 2.84
CA PHE A 31 -4.53 -2.53 3.22
C PHE A 31 -4.60 -3.69 2.24
N ASP A 32 -4.46 -3.43 0.94
CA ASP A 32 -4.46 -4.46 -0.10
C ASP A 32 -3.22 -5.36 0.01
N ALA A 33 -2.05 -4.77 0.26
CA ALA A 33 -0.81 -5.51 0.52
C ALA A 33 -0.93 -6.43 1.74
N GLN A 34 -1.51 -5.94 2.84
CA GLN A 34 -1.71 -6.74 4.05
C GLN A 34 -2.74 -7.86 3.90
N ARG A 35 -3.78 -7.65 3.08
CA ARG A 35 -4.84 -8.65 2.88
C ARG A 35 -4.44 -9.78 1.94
N ARG A 36 -3.62 -9.52 0.94
CA ARG A 36 -3.23 -10.51 -0.09
C ARG A 36 -1.98 -11.31 0.27
N ALA A 37 -1.07 -10.75 1.05
CA ALA A 37 0.17 -11.39 1.43
C ALA A 37 0.01 -12.73 2.17
N PRO A 38 -0.92 -12.91 3.13
CA PRO A 38 -1.07 -14.18 3.85
C PRO A 38 -1.45 -15.34 2.95
N GLY A 39 -2.35 -15.16 2.00
CA GLY A 39 -2.92 -16.26 1.22
C GLY A 39 -1.94 -16.99 0.30
N VAL A 40 -0.92 -16.32 -0.22
CA VAL A 40 0.12 -16.96 -1.05
C VAL A 40 1.07 -17.75 -0.19
N SER A 41 1.49 -17.18 0.93
CA SER A 41 2.38 -17.83 1.87
C SER A 41 1.76 -19.06 2.52
N ASP A 42 0.52 -18.95 2.95
CA ASP A 42 -0.19 -20.04 3.57
C ASP A 42 -0.27 -21.25 2.62
N ARG A 43 -0.42 -21.02 1.31
CA ARG A 43 -0.38 -22.10 0.30
C ARG A 43 1.01 -22.72 0.17
N VAL A 44 2.07 -21.93 0.18
CA VAL A 44 3.45 -22.43 0.11
C VAL A 44 3.77 -23.24 1.35
N LEU A 45 3.45 -22.72 2.55
CA LEU A 45 3.63 -23.43 3.81
C LEU A 45 2.83 -24.74 3.86
N ALA A 46 1.58 -24.73 3.42
CA ALA A 46 0.76 -25.94 3.32
C ALA A 46 1.37 -26.97 2.36
N GLY A 47 1.85 -26.52 1.19
CA GLY A 47 2.55 -27.37 0.23
C GLY A 47 3.82 -27.96 0.81
N SER A 48 4.62 -27.18 1.54
CA SER A 48 5.84 -27.64 2.21
C SER A 48 5.53 -28.66 3.32
N ALA A 49 4.50 -28.39 4.13
CA ALA A 49 4.05 -29.32 5.16
C ALA A 49 3.56 -30.65 4.57
N LEU A 50 2.85 -30.58 3.44
CA LEU A 50 2.38 -31.75 2.72
C LEU A 50 3.55 -32.55 2.13
N ALA A 51 4.52 -31.89 1.50
CA ALA A 51 5.70 -32.54 0.93
C ALA A 51 6.53 -33.29 2.00
N ILE A 52 6.64 -32.71 3.20
CA ILE A 52 7.28 -33.37 4.34
C ILE A 52 6.42 -34.54 4.84
N ALA A 53 5.10 -34.36 4.94
CA ALA A 53 4.20 -35.40 5.39
C ALA A 53 4.21 -36.64 4.48
N GLU A 54 4.42 -36.49 3.18
CA GLU A 54 4.56 -37.60 2.22
C GLU A 54 5.84 -38.39 2.43
N ARG A 55 6.83 -37.88 3.15
CA ARG A 55 8.10 -38.56 3.48
C ARG A 55 8.06 -39.28 4.82
N VAL A 56 7.01 -39.14 5.58
CA VAL A 56 6.78 -39.86 6.83
C VAL A 56 6.28 -41.26 6.46
N ARG A 57 7.01 -42.29 6.88
CA ARG A 57 6.67 -43.71 6.60
C ARG A 57 6.84 -44.55 7.86
N PRO A 58 6.07 -45.61 8.05
CA PRO A 58 6.33 -46.58 9.09
C PRO A 58 7.59 -47.36 8.72
N ASP A 59 8.47 -47.60 9.68
CA ASP A 59 9.62 -48.50 9.54
C ASP A 59 9.22 -49.97 9.75
N ALA A 60 10.19 -50.86 9.67
CA ALA A 60 9.97 -52.32 9.87
C ALA A 60 9.46 -52.67 11.29
N SER A 61 9.62 -51.78 12.28
CA SER A 61 9.15 -51.93 13.64
C SER A 61 7.75 -51.40 13.86
N GLY A 62 7.19 -50.69 12.85
CA GLY A 62 5.90 -49.96 12.95
C GLY A 62 6.04 -48.58 13.56
N ALA A 63 7.25 -48.11 13.89
CA ALA A 63 7.50 -46.72 14.30
C ALA A 63 7.54 -45.79 13.10
N LEU A 64 7.22 -44.50 13.31
CA LEU A 64 7.30 -43.51 12.25
C LEU A 64 8.74 -43.08 12.02
N ALA A 65 9.24 -43.26 10.80
CA ALA A 65 10.52 -42.76 10.33
C ALA A 65 10.30 -41.63 9.30
N VAL A 66 11.17 -40.63 9.34
CA VAL A 66 11.10 -39.46 8.49
C VAL A 66 12.40 -39.39 7.69
N ASP A 67 12.31 -39.62 6.37
CA ASP A 67 13.44 -39.53 5.46
C ASP A 67 13.35 -38.24 4.64
N ILE A 68 13.90 -37.13 5.20
CA ILE A 68 13.95 -35.86 4.50
C ILE A 68 15.34 -35.70 3.90
N PRO A 69 15.51 -35.75 2.54
CA PRO A 69 16.78 -35.49 1.91
C PRO A 69 17.28 -34.09 2.24
N TYR A 70 18.55 -33.95 2.56
CA TYR A 70 19.17 -32.65 2.85
C TYR A 70 18.95 -31.61 1.73
N SER A 71 18.94 -32.07 0.48
CA SER A 71 18.65 -31.26 -0.69
C SER A 71 17.23 -30.64 -0.69
N ALA A 72 16.24 -31.33 -0.12
CA ALA A 72 14.90 -30.79 0.01
C ALA A 72 14.83 -29.65 1.04
N LEU A 73 15.58 -29.76 2.13
CA LEU A 73 15.73 -28.69 3.13
C LEU A 73 16.48 -27.48 2.57
N GLU A 74 17.53 -27.73 1.79
CA GLU A 74 18.30 -26.68 1.14
C GLU A 74 17.49 -25.92 0.08
N MET A 75 16.63 -26.59 -0.67
CA MET A 75 15.69 -25.96 -1.59
C MET A 75 14.66 -25.08 -0.87
N LEU A 76 14.15 -25.51 0.28
CA LEU A 76 13.22 -24.71 1.08
C LEU A 76 13.87 -23.43 1.61
N THR A 77 15.13 -23.50 2.04
CA THR A 77 15.88 -22.33 2.53
C THR A 77 16.36 -21.41 1.42
N SER A 78 16.76 -21.95 0.24
CA SER A 78 17.32 -21.16 -0.86
C SER A 78 16.27 -20.36 -1.65
N THR A 79 15.05 -20.87 -1.74
CA THR A 79 14.01 -20.29 -2.61
C THR A 79 13.41 -19.00 -2.02
N ALA A 80 13.44 -18.82 -0.70
CA ALA A 80 12.74 -17.72 -0.03
C ALA A 80 13.66 -16.63 0.53
N GLN A 81 14.97 -16.78 0.57
CA GLN A 81 15.91 -15.95 1.36
C GLN A 81 15.50 -15.80 2.84
N ASP A 82 14.52 -16.57 3.27
CA ASP A 82 13.97 -16.64 4.62
C ASP A 82 14.37 -17.95 5.31
N GLN A 83 14.46 -17.91 6.63
CA GLN A 83 14.73 -19.12 7.40
C GLN A 83 13.46 -19.97 7.49
N VAL A 84 13.56 -21.24 7.06
CA VAL A 84 12.49 -22.22 7.19
C VAL A 84 12.81 -23.19 8.32
N PHE A 85 11.84 -23.37 9.19
CA PHE A 85 11.89 -24.31 10.30
C PHE A 85 10.84 -25.40 10.08
N TYR A 86 11.14 -26.62 10.46
CA TYR A 86 10.18 -27.71 10.43
C TYR A 86 10.24 -28.52 11.71
N ARG A 87 9.15 -29.18 12.05
CA ARG A 87 9.00 -30.13 13.14
C ARG A 87 8.01 -31.21 12.74
N VAL A 88 8.33 -32.44 13.09
CA VAL A 88 7.45 -33.60 12.93
C VAL A 88 7.23 -34.22 14.28
N ASP A 89 5.97 -34.40 14.67
CA ASP A 89 5.56 -35.06 15.89
C ASP A 89 4.75 -36.31 15.52
N GLY A 90 5.08 -37.41 16.19
CA GLY A 90 4.34 -38.67 16.14
C GLY A 90 3.45 -38.86 17.38
N PRO A 91 2.89 -40.08 17.56
CA PRO A 91 2.04 -40.40 18.71
C PRO A 91 2.77 -40.29 20.05
N GLU A 92 4.07 -40.58 20.05
CA GLU A 92 4.92 -40.53 21.24
C GLU A 92 5.56 -39.15 21.48
N GLY A 93 5.29 -38.17 20.61
CA GLY A 93 5.82 -36.81 20.68
C GLY A 93 6.78 -36.46 19.53
N PHE A 94 7.80 -35.67 19.86
CA PHE A 94 8.78 -35.16 18.90
C PHE A 94 9.56 -36.27 18.18
N LEU A 95 9.55 -36.25 16.83
CA LEU A 95 10.31 -37.19 16.00
C LEU A 95 11.58 -36.53 15.41
N THR A 96 11.46 -35.39 14.77
CA THR A 96 12.60 -34.72 14.15
C THR A 96 12.30 -33.25 13.84
N GLY A 97 13.37 -32.47 13.61
CA GLY A 97 13.30 -31.05 13.27
C GLY A 97 13.69 -30.12 14.42
N TYR A 98 13.03 -29.00 14.53
CA TYR A 98 13.29 -27.98 15.56
C TYR A 98 12.33 -28.15 16.73
N GLU A 99 12.83 -28.61 17.87
CA GLU A 99 12.01 -28.85 19.06
C GLU A 99 11.37 -27.59 19.63
N THR A 100 12.02 -26.43 19.43
CA THR A 100 11.52 -25.11 19.86
C THR A 100 10.33 -24.61 19.05
N LEU A 101 10.02 -25.23 17.90
CA LEU A 101 8.87 -24.88 17.10
C LEU A 101 7.60 -25.50 17.67
N ALA A 102 6.75 -24.68 18.28
CA ALA A 102 5.48 -25.13 18.82
C ALA A 102 4.46 -25.39 17.71
N PRO A 103 3.79 -26.57 17.67
CA PRO A 103 2.72 -26.82 16.73
C PRO A 103 1.50 -25.93 17.00
N VAL A 104 0.82 -25.50 15.94
CA VAL A 104 -0.45 -24.77 16.09
C VAL A 104 -1.54 -25.74 16.53
N PRO A 105 -2.28 -25.46 17.62
CA PRO A 105 -3.38 -26.29 18.03
C PRO A 105 -4.41 -26.46 16.89
N SER A 106 -4.72 -27.69 16.54
CA SER A 106 -5.66 -28.03 15.49
C SER A 106 -6.74 -28.94 16.01
N VAL A 107 -7.98 -28.60 15.74
CA VAL A 107 -9.17 -29.41 16.07
C VAL A 107 -9.62 -30.25 14.86
N THR A 108 -9.19 -29.87 13.67
CA THR A 108 -9.60 -30.52 12.39
C THR A 108 -8.41 -31.08 11.63
N PRO A 109 -8.57 -32.08 10.76
CA PRO A 109 -7.51 -32.63 9.90
C PRO A 109 -7.09 -31.68 8.76
N SER A 110 -7.37 -30.39 8.88
CA SER A 110 -6.97 -29.36 7.93
C SER A 110 -5.68 -28.69 8.37
N THR A 111 -4.99 -28.04 7.41
CA THR A 111 -3.82 -27.21 7.72
C THR A 111 -4.26 -25.97 8.49
N ASN A 112 -3.64 -25.74 9.66
CA ASN A 112 -3.93 -24.58 10.50
C ASN A 112 -2.73 -23.65 10.50
N PHE A 113 -3.00 -22.34 10.48
CA PHE A 113 -1.99 -21.30 10.37
C PHE A 113 -2.04 -20.40 11.58
N ALA A 114 -0.86 -20.00 12.06
CA ALA A 114 -0.71 -19.00 13.12
C ALA A 114 0.54 -18.16 12.90
N ASP A 115 0.57 -16.98 13.50
CA ASP A 115 1.77 -16.17 13.60
C ASP A 115 2.44 -16.48 14.94
N GLY A 116 3.77 -16.53 14.93
CA GLY A 116 4.56 -16.82 16.13
C GLY A 116 5.96 -16.20 16.07
N THR A 117 6.79 -16.57 17.02
CA THR A 117 8.20 -16.15 17.07
C THR A 117 9.09 -17.34 17.42
N ILE A 118 10.23 -17.48 16.73
CA ILE A 118 11.27 -18.46 17.04
C ILE A 118 12.57 -17.70 17.23
N GLY A 119 13.18 -17.81 18.42
CA GLY A 119 14.41 -17.07 18.71
C GLY A 119 14.31 -15.54 18.57
N GLY A 120 13.11 -14.96 18.75
CA GLY A 120 12.86 -13.53 18.54
C GLY A 120 12.57 -13.14 17.08
N VAL A 121 12.65 -14.09 16.14
CA VAL A 121 12.30 -13.87 14.73
C VAL A 121 10.81 -14.11 14.52
N PRO A 122 10.06 -13.16 13.94
CA PRO A 122 8.65 -13.38 13.63
C PRO A 122 8.52 -14.39 12.49
N VAL A 123 7.65 -15.39 12.70
CA VAL A 123 7.42 -16.49 11.76
C VAL A 123 5.93 -16.70 11.50
N ARG A 124 5.60 -17.17 10.30
CA ARG A 124 4.30 -17.73 9.97
C ARG A 124 4.40 -19.25 10.06
N ILE A 125 3.49 -19.87 10.81
CA ILE A 125 3.51 -21.30 11.15
C ILE A 125 2.31 -21.95 10.49
N ALA A 126 2.53 -23.14 9.89
CA ALA A 126 1.50 -24.01 9.38
C ALA A 126 1.66 -25.40 10.03
N THR A 127 0.60 -25.95 10.59
CA THR A 127 0.57 -27.32 11.14
C THR A 127 -0.45 -28.15 10.37
N LEU A 128 0.02 -29.25 9.78
CA LEU A 128 -0.77 -30.25 9.08
C LEU A 128 -0.85 -31.52 9.93
N LYS A 129 -2.04 -31.98 10.25
CA LYS A 129 -2.27 -33.30 10.85
C LYS A 129 -2.62 -34.33 9.80
N ARG A 130 -2.02 -35.50 9.87
CA ARG A 130 -2.22 -36.62 8.99
C ARG A 130 -2.27 -37.94 9.76
N GLU A 131 -2.85 -38.94 9.12
CA GLU A 131 -2.87 -40.33 9.63
C GLU A 131 -2.36 -41.25 8.53
N ILE A 132 -1.52 -42.21 8.92
CA ILE A 132 -1.06 -43.29 8.04
C ILE A 132 -1.72 -44.59 8.50
N SER A 133 -2.46 -45.24 7.57
CA SER A 133 -3.02 -46.56 7.84
C SER A 133 -1.97 -47.64 7.51
N THR A 134 -1.68 -48.47 8.47
CA THR A 134 -0.80 -49.63 8.31
C THR A 134 -1.58 -50.92 8.03
N GLY A 135 -2.85 -50.81 7.65
CA GLY A 135 -3.74 -51.94 7.37
C GLY A 135 -4.50 -52.45 8.58
N GLN A 136 -3.93 -52.39 9.79
CA GLN A 136 -4.58 -52.83 11.04
C GLN A 136 -4.78 -51.66 12.04
N THR A 137 -3.93 -50.65 11.95
CA THR A 137 -3.96 -49.48 12.85
C THR A 137 -3.76 -48.20 12.04
N SER A 138 -4.34 -47.09 12.53
CA SER A 138 -4.09 -45.73 12.05
C SER A 138 -3.15 -45.02 13.00
N ILE A 139 -2.04 -44.51 12.48
CA ILE A 139 -1.03 -43.77 13.27
C ILE A 139 -1.11 -42.31 12.88
N GLY A 140 -1.53 -41.46 13.84
CA GLY A 140 -1.59 -40.02 13.67
C GLY A 140 -0.22 -39.37 13.84
N PHE A 141 0.05 -38.37 13.01
CA PHE A 141 1.25 -37.53 13.14
C PHE A 141 0.94 -36.08 12.73
N SER A 142 1.80 -35.16 13.11
CA SER A 142 1.69 -33.77 12.67
C SER A 142 3.00 -33.26 12.10
N VAL A 143 2.87 -32.45 11.07
CA VAL A 143 3.99 -31.74 10.46
C VAL A 143 3.75 -30.25 10.63
N THR A 144 4.67 -29.58 11.29
CA THR A 144 4.67 -28.13 11.47
C THR A 144 5.81 -27.53 10.67
N VAL A 145 5.50 -26.54 9.85
CA VAL A 145 6.49 -25.78 9.06
C VAL A 145 6.32 -24.31 9.43
N ALA A 146 7.42 -23.60 9.62
CA ALA A 146 7.43 -22.17 9.85
C ALA A 146 8.41 -21.48 8.92
N GLU A 147 8.04 -20.30 8.43
CA GLU A 147 8.85 -19.45 7.57
C GLU A 147 8.97 -18.06 8.20
N SER A 148 10.19 -17.49 8.20
CA SER A 148 10.38 -16.14 8.71
C SER A 148 9.63 -15.12 7.83
N THR A 149 9.12 -14.07 8.46
CA THR A 149 8.40 -13.00 7.76
C THR A 149 9.25 -11.76 7.51
N LEU A 150 10.56 -11.82 7.83
CA LEU A 150 11.47 -10.66 7.77
C LEU A 150 11.68 -10.16 6.35
N ALA A 151 12.08 -11.03 5.42
CA ALA A 151 12.34 -10.64 4.04
C ALA A 151 11.07 -10.07 3.37
N ARG A 152 9.92 -10.61 3.72
CA ARG A 152 8.61 -10.12 3.26
C ARG A 152 8.31 -8.72 3.74
N THR A 153 8.53 -8.45 5.02
CA THR A 153 8.28 -7.12 5.60
C THR A 153 9.24 -6.09 5.04
N GLU A 154 10.49 -6.45 4.77
CA GLU A 154 11.47 -5.58 4.12
C GLU A 154 11.09 -5.28 2.66
N LEU A 155 10.69 -6.28 1.88
CA LEU A 155 10.21 -6.10 0.52
C LEU A 155 8.95 -5.22 0.48
N ALA A 156 7.98 -5.49 1.36
CA ALA A 156 6.79 -4.67 1.46
C ALA A 156 7.11 -3.20 1.79
N ARG A 157 8.00 -2.96 2.75
CA ARG A 157 8.48 -1.60 3.09
C ARG A 157 9.19 -0.93 1.92
N ALA A 158 10.05 -1.65 1.21
CA ALA A 158 10.76 -1.11 0.05
C ALA A 158 9.79 -0.73 -1.09
N ILE A 159 8.79 -1.56 -1.37
CA ILE A 159 7.74 -1.28 -2.38
C ILE A 159 6.91 -0.07 -1.96
N LEU A 160 6.50 0.00 -0.70
CA LEU A 160 5.72 1.12 -0.16
C LEU A 160 6.51 2.42 -0.22
N LEU A 161 7.77 2.40 0.18
CA LEU A 161 8.62 3.60 0.15
C LEU A 161 8.80 4.11 -1.29
N ARG A 162 9.07 3.21 -2.25
CA ARG A 162 9.17 3.57 -3.67
C ARG A 162 7.85 4.13 -4.21
N SER A 163 6.73 3.54 -3.83
CA SER A 163 5.40 4.01 -4.24
C SER A 163 5.08 5.36 -3.61
N ALA A 164 5.39 5.57 -2.34
CA ALA A 164 5.21 6.84 -1.65
C ALA A 164 6.05 7.97 -2.28
N VAL A 165 7.32 7.69 -2.61
CA VAL A 165 8.19 8.67 -3.30
C VAL A 165 7.63 9.02 -4.67
N ARG A 166 7.17 8.02 -5.44
CA ARG A 166 6.57 8.26 -6.77
C ARG A 166 5.32 9.13 -6.66
N LEU A 167 4.42 8.84 -5.72
CA LEU A 167 3.21 9.62 -5.48
C LEU A 167 3.54 11.04 -5.02
N LEU A 168 4.53 11.21 -4.15
CA LEU A 168 5.00 12.52 -3.71
C LEU A 168 5.51 13.36 -4.90
N VAL A 169 6.34 12.77 -5.76
CA VAL A 169 6.85 13.46 -6.97
C VAL A 169 5.70 13.88 -7.87
N LEU A 170 4.74 12.98 -8.14
CA LEU A 170 3.56 13.31 -8.96
C LEU A 170 2.73 14.44 -8.33
N ALA A 171 2.51 14.41 -7.03
CA ALA A 171 1.80 15.47 -6.32
C ALA A 171 2.53 16.81 -6.40
N CYS A 172 3.86 16.83 -6.26
CA CYS A 172 4.67 18.04 -6.40
C CYS A 172 4.60 18.61 -7.83
N VAL A 173 4.70 17.74 -8.85
CA VAL A 173 4.58 18.16 -10.26
C VAL A 173 3.19 18.73 -10.53
N ALA A 174 2.12 18.07 -10.09
CA ALA A 174 0.77 18.56 -10.24
C ALA A 174 0.58 19.92 -9.53
N ALA A 175 1.07 20.06 -8.31
CA ALA A 175 1.01 21.31 -7.57
C ALA A 175 1.77 22.44 -8.28
N LEU A 176 2.94 22.14 -8.88
CA LEU A 176 3.73 23.09 -9.65
C LEU A 176 3.00 23.56 -10.91
N ILE A 177 2.42 22.61 -11.67
CA ILE A 177 1.63 22.92 -12.89
C ILE A 177 0.46 23.83 -12.53
N VAL A 178 -0.28 23.51 -11.48
CA VAL A 178 -1.40 24.33 -11.03
C VAL A 178 -0.92 25.70 -10.57
N TRP A 179 0.16 25.77 -9.80
CA TRP A 179 0.71 27.06 -9.37
C TRP A 179 1.11 27.95 -10.56
N ILE A 180 1.76 27.38 -11.56
CA ILE A 180 2.12 28.09 -12.81
C ILE A 180 0.86 28.55 -13.53
N SER A 181 -0.10 27.65 -13.77
CA SER A 181 -1.35 27.93 -14.50
C SER A 181 -2.16 29.06 -13.84
N VAL A 182 -2.36 28.98 -12.53
CA VAL A 182 -3.07 30.04 -11.77
C VAL A 182 -2.30 31.36 -11.80
N THR A 183 -0.97 31.29 -11.76
CA THR A 183 -0.13 32.50 -11.80
C THR A 183 -0.22 33.19 -13.16
N LEU A 184 -0.18 32.40 -14.24
CA LEU A 184 -0.29 32.93 -15.61
C LEU A 184 -1.70 33.47 -15.90
N ALA A 185 -2.74 32.73 -15.49
CA ALA A 185 -4.13 33.15 -15.70
C ALA A 185 -4.51 34.43 -14.95
N LEU A 186 -3.93 34.67 -13.77
CA LEU A 186 -4.24 35.85 -12.99
C LEU A 186 -3.32 37.07 -13.27
N ARG A 187 -2.23 36.87 -14.03
CA ARG A 187 -1.33 37.98 -14.41
C ARG A 187 -2.04 39.13 -15.14
N PRO A 188 -2.91 38.89 -16.13
CA PRO A 188 -3.63 39.97 -16.82
C PRO A 188 -4.48 40.79 -15.84
N LEU A 189 -5.23 40.12 -14.97
CA LEU A 189 -6.13 40.81 -14.02
C LEU A 189 -5.38 41.74 -13.07
N ASN A 190 -4.21 41.36 -12.58
CA ASN A 190 -3.39 42.21 -11.73
C ASN A 190 -2.87 43.45 -12.47
N ARG A 191 -2.48 43.32 -13.74
CA ARG A 191 -2.07 44.45 -14.60
C ARG A 191 -3.19 45.45 -14.83
N PHE A 192 -4.42 44.96 -15.02
CA PHE A 192 -5.59 45.83 -15.16
C PHE A 192 -5.90 46.57 -13.85
N GLY A 193 -5.81 45.89 -12.70
CA GLY A 193 -6.01 46.53 -11.40
C GLY A 193 -5.02 47.66 -11.13
N GLU A 194 -3.72 47.46 -11.46
CA GLU A 194 -2.70 48.49 -11.34
C GLU A 194 -2.91 49.65 -12.35
N ALA A 195 -3.27 49.34 -13.59
CA ALA A 195 -3.54 50.35 -14.60
C ALA A 195 -4.75 51.26 -14.25
N ILE A 196 -5.74 50.69 -13.54
CA ILE A 196 -6.90 51.46 -13.06
C ILE A 196 -6.52 52.25 -11.80
N ALA A 197 -5.70 51.71 -10.92
CA ALA A 197 -5.29 52.39 -9.66
C ALA A 197 -4.35 53.58 -9.90
N LEU A 198 -3.60 53.58 -10.99
CA LEU A 198 -2.69 54.65 -11.38
C LEU A 198 -3.36 55.77 -12.22
N ARG A 199 -4.65 55.58 -12.62
CA ARG A 199 -5.38 56.58 -13.36
C ARG A 199 -6.00 57.65 -12.47
N SER A 200 -5.85 58.90 -12.91
CA SER A 200 -6.57 60.04 -12.31
C SER A 200 -8.09 59.91 -12.58
N PRO A 201 -8.95 60.36 -11.66
CA PRO A 201 -10.42 60.28 -11.82
C PRO A 201 -10.96 60.89 -13.13
N ASP A 202 -10.18 61.80 -13.77
CA ASP A 202 -10.56 62.52 -14.94
C ASP A 202 -10.09 61.85 -16.27
N ASP A 203 -9.28 60.77 -16.25
CA ASP A 203 -8.81 60.13 -17.48
C ASP A 203 -9.83 59.11 -18.02
N LEU A 204 -10.64 59.54 -18.97
CA LEU A 204 -11.73 58.79 -19.57
C LEU A 204 -11.31 57.99 -20.81
N ARG A 205 -10.03 57.82 -21.13
CA ARG A 205 -9.56 57.09 -22.30
C ARG A 205 -9.88 55.59 -22.17
N PRO A 206 -10.36 54.94 -23.28
CA PRO A 206 -10.68 53.51 -23.24
C PRO A 206 -9.42 52.70 -22.98
N VAL A 207 -9.51 51.69 -22.08
CA VAL A 207 -8.45 50.72 -21.84
C VAL A 207 -8.36 49.80 -23.04
N ARG A 208 -7.31 49.96 -23.87
CA ARG A 208 -7.02 49.04 -24.98
C ARG A 208 -6.12 47.90 -24.44
N GLY A 209 -6.62 46.70 -24.47
CA GLY A 209 -5.87 45.48 -24.13
C GLY A 209 -6.69 44.24 -24.49
N ASN A 210 -6.02 43.12 -24.79
CA ASN A 210 -6.69 41.82 -24.97
C ASN A 210 -7.38 41.45 -23.66
N MET A 211 -8.69 41.55 -23.62
CA MET A 211 -9.50 41.13 -22.46
C MET A 211 -9.88 39.68 -22.60
N PRO A 212 -9.86 38.90 -21.48
CA PRO A 212 -10.52 37.60 -21.44
C PRO A 212 -12.03 37.80 -21.69
N GLU A 213 -12.65 36.86 -22.42
CA GLU A 213 -14.09 36.88 -22.76
C GLU A 213 -15.00 37.06 -21.54
N GLU A 214 -14.59 36.51 -20.38
CA GLU A 214 -15.36 36.59 -19.13
C GLU A 214 -15.48 38.02 -18.56
N VAL A 215 -14.61 38.92 -18.96
CA VAL A 215 -14.61 40.32 -18.49
C VAL A 215 -15.28 41.26 -19.48
N GLU A 216 -15.42 40.85 -20.71
CA GLU A 216 -15.99 41.66 -21.81
C GLU A 216 -17.45 42.03 -21.52
N GLY A 217 -18.24 41.08 -21.03
CA GLY A 217 -19.63 41.32 -20.60
C GLY A 217 -19.77 42.34 -19.44
N LEU A 218 -18.83 42.37 -18.53
CA LEU A 218 -18.87 43.33 -17.39
C LEU A 218 -18.54 44.75 -17.83
N VAL A 219 -17.61 44.90 -18.78
CA VAL A 219 -17.21 46.18 -19.36
C VAL A 219 -18.33 46.75 -20.23
N GLU A 220 -19.06 45.91 -20.94
CA GLU A 220 -20.20 46.29 -21.73
C GLU A 220 -21.37 46.82 -20.91
N ILE A 221 -21.65 46.18 -19.76
CA ILE A 221 -22.65 46.65 -18.80
C ILE A 221 -22.26 48.01 -18.25
N ILE A 222 -21.01 48.25 -17.88
CA ILE A 222 -20.52 49.53 -17.38
C ILE A 222 -20.61 50.60 -18.49
N ARG A 223 -20.32 50.26 -19.76
CA ARG A 223 -20.44 51.15 -20.88
C ARG A 223 -21.90 51.56 -21.13
N ASN A 224 -22.82 50.60 -21.06
CA ASN A 224 -24.26 50.85 -21.26
C ASN A 224 -24.88 51.67 -20.14
N GLN A 225 -24.42 51.50 -18.88
CA GLN A 225 -24.89 52.34 -17.79
C GLN A 225 -24.40 53.81 -17.90
N ARG A 226 -23.18 54.04 -18.41
CA ARG A 226 -22.69 55.41 -18.65
C ARG A 226 -23.45 56.14 -19.78
N GLY A 227 -23.96 55.42 -20.76
CA GLY A 227 -24.80 56.02 -21.83
C GLY A 227 -26.19 56.48 -21.38
N ARG A 228 -26.60 56.09 -20.15
CA ARG A 228 -27.94 56.46 -19.59
C ARG A 228 -27.94 57.70 -18.68
N PHE A 229 -26.80 58.32 -18.39
CA PHE A 229 -26.77 59.61 -17.69
C PHE A 229 -26.63 60.72 -18.71
N PRO A 230 -27.77 61.39 -19.14
CA PRO A 230 -27.69 62.62 -19.90
C PRO A 230 -27.07 63.69 -19.00
N ARG A 231 -26.16 64.47 -19.57
CA ARG A 231 -25.57 65.66 -18.96
C ARG A 231 -26.73 66.57 -18.55
N LEU A 232 -26.96 66.73 -17.24
CA LEU A 232 -27.68 67.86 -16.70
C LEU A 232 -26.70 69.03 -16.74
N GLN A 233 -26.97 70.00 -17.62
CA GLN A 233 -26.40 71.33 -17.65
C GLN A 233 -26.89 72.11 -16.44
#